data_82046221b655f71ebc0b43e0f84b845f
#
_entry.id   82046221b655f71ebc0b43e0f84b845f
#
_cell.length_a   1.000
_cell.length_b   1.000
_cell.length_c   1.000
_cell.angle_alpha   90.00
_cell.angle_beta   90.00
_cell.angle_gamma   90.00
#
_symmetry.space_group_name_H-M   'P 1'
#
loop_
_entity.id
_entity.type
_entity.pdbx_description
1 polymer ?
#
loop_
_entity_poly.entity_id
_entity_poly.type
_entity_poly.pdbx_seq_one_letter_code
_entity_poly.pdbx_strand_id
1 'polypeptide(L)'
;MDIRIATPEDLGGIMAVLEAAKGIMRASGNMKQWADGYPGEEAVLTDMRLGNGYVVMEGERVVGYFAFVPSPEPTYAKIYQGQWPEGSEPYHVVHRIGSYPEVHGIFKLIMDWCFAHDPNIRIDTHRDNHIMQHNILKYGFHYRGIIYLASGDERLAYSLEIDERR
;
A
#
# COMPACT_ATOMS: atom_id res chain seq x y z
N MET A 1 -0.18 17.70 7.13
CA MET A 1 0.73 16.62 6.68
C MET A 1 0.90 16.71 5.17
N ASP A 2 2.13 16.48 4.71
CA ASP A 2 2.46 16.57 3.29
C ASP A 2 3.00 15.24 2.79
N ILE A 3 2.82 14.98 1.49
CA ILE A 3 3.39 13.81 0.82
C ILE A 3 4.43 14.28 -0.19
N ARG A 4 5.60 13.68 -0.17
CA ARG A 4 6.66 13.96 -1.14
C ARG A 4 7.41 12.68 -1.48
N ILE A 5 8.18 12.72 -2.57
CA ILE A 5 9.02 11.59 -2.95
C ILE A 5 10.06 11.31 -1.86
N ALA A 6 10.29 10.03 -1.58
CA ALA A 6 11.30 9.63 -0.61
C ALA A 6 12.71 9.82 -1.17
N THR A 7 13.64 10.24 -0.31
CA THR A 7 15.06 10.38 -0.64
C THR A 7 15.89 9.48 0.28
N PRO A 8 17.15 9.17 -0.06
CA PRO A 8 17.98 8.31 0.79
C PRO A 8 18.12 8.77 2.24
N GLU A 9 18.02 10.08 2.50
CA GLU A 9 18.08 10.63 3.85
C GLU A 9 16.85 10.24 4.69
N ASP A 10 15.76 9.83 4.03
CA ASP A 10 14.54 9.42 4.72
C ASP A 10 14.59 7.97 5.18
N LEU A 11 15.60 7.20 4.77
CA LEU A 11 15.61 5.74 5.00
C LEU A 11 15.43 5.37 6.47
N GLY A 12 16.15 6.03 7.38
CA GLY A 12 16.03 5.76 8.81
C GLY A 12 14.63 5.99 9.34
N GLY A 13 14.02 7.11 8.94
CA GLY A 13 12.65 7.44 9.33
C GLY A 13 11.62 6.46 8.76
N ILE A 14 11.82 6.06 7.51
CA ILE A 14 10.94 5.08 6.85
C ILE A 14 11.00 3.74 7.56
N MET A 15 12.21 3.25 7.87
CA MET A 15 12.37 1.96 8.53
C MET A 15 11.75 1.96 9.92
N ALA A 16 11.82 3.08 10.64
CA ALA A 16 11.17 3.22 11.94
C ALA A 16 9.63 3.14 11.82
N VAL A 17 9.06 3.80 10.81
CA VAL A 17 7.61 3.73 10.53
C VAL A 17 7.19 2.30 10.19
N LEU A 18 7.92 1.63 9.31
CA LEU A 18 7.58 0.27 8.89
C LEU A 18 7.71 -0.73 10.04
N GLU A 19 8.68 -0.55 10.92
CA GLU A 19 8.82 -1.40 12.11
C GLU A 19 7.66 -1.19 13.08
N ALA A 20 7.23 0.04 13.29
CA ALA A 20 6.05 0.35 14.10
C ALA A 20 4.78 -0.27 13.50
N ALA A 21 4.60 -0.16 12.18
CA ALA A 21 3.45 -0.75 11.48
C ALA A 21 3.46 -2.28 11.61
N LYS A 22 4.62 -2.90 11.51
CA LYS A 22 4.77 -4.35 11.69
C LYS A 22 4.36 -4.77 13.11
N GLY A 23 4.76 -4.00 14.12
CA GLY A 23 4.35 -4.25 15.50
C GLY A 23 2.84 -4.23 15.67
N ILE A 24 2.15 -3.28 15.05
CA ILE A 24 0.68 -3.18 15.07
C ILE A 24 0.05 -4.41 14.39
N MET A 25 0.57 -4.82 13.24
CA MET A 25 0.08 -6.02 12.55
C MET A 25 0.13 -7.23 13.47
N ARG A 26 1.28 -7.48 14.12
CA ARG A 26 1.46 -8.61 15.03
C ARG A 26 0.56 -8.53 16.24
N ALA A 27 0.42 -7.34 16.84
CA ALA A 27 -0.43 -7.15 17.99
C ALA A 27 -1.90 -7.40 17.69
N SER A 28 -2.35 -7.21 16.44
CA SER A 28 -3.72 -7.45 16.00
C SER A 28 -3.94 -8.83 15.38
N GLY A 29 -2.95 -9.74 15.46
CA GLY A 29 -3.07 -11.11 14.98
C GLY A 29 -2.59 -11.35 13.56
N ASN A 30 -2.12 -10.32 12.86
CA ASN A 30 -1.58 -10.45 11.51
C ASN A 30 -0.08 -10.75 11.58
N MET A 31 0.27 -12.05 11.65
CA MET A 31 1.64 -12.49 11.88
C MET A 31 2.41 -12.75 10.60
N LYS A 32 1.73 -12.88 9.46
CA LYS A 32 2.32 -13.45 8.24
C LYS A 32 2.54 -12.45 7.11
N GLN A 33 1.84 -11.33 7.09
CA GLN A 33 1.90 -10.42 5.95
C GLN A 33 3.31 -9.85 5.72
N TRP A 34 3.95 -9.40 6.77
CA TRP A 34 5.32 -8.88 6.72
C TRP A 34 6.24 -9.75 7.59
N ALA A 35 6.45 -10.98 7.13
CA ALA A 35 7.28 -11.96 7.83
C ALA A 35 8.73 -11.89 7.34
N ASP A 36 9.63 -12.53 8.08
CA ASP A 36 11.02 -12.77 7.68
C ASP A 36 11.82 -11.51 7.35
N GLY A 37 11.62 -10.44 8.12
CA GLY A 37 12.35 -9.19 7.94
C GLY A 37 11.86 -8.31 6.81
N TYR A 38 10.78 -8.70 6.15
CA TYR A 38 10.18 -7.89 5.09
C TYR A 38 9.18 -6.87 5.68
N PRO A 39 9.07 -5.64 5.17
CA PRO A 39 9.98 -5.07 4.18
C PRO A 39 11.29 -4.63 4.84
N GLY A 40 12.41 -4.96 4.20
CA GLY A 40 13.72 -4.52 4.63
C GLY A 40 14.17 -3.28 3.88
N GLU A 41 15.40 -2.83 4.17
CA GLU A 41 15.96 -1.66 3.51
C GLU A 41 16.04 -1.83 2.00
N GLU A 42 16.32 -3.05 1.51
CA GLU A 42 16.44 -3.29 0.08
C GLU A 42 15.14 -2.98 -0.68
N ALA A 43 13.98 -3.34 -0.12
CA ALA A 43 12.70 -3.05 -0.74
C ALA A 43 12.47 -1.55 -0.85
N VAL A 44 12.78 -0.82 0.22
CA VAL A 44 12.61 0.63 0.26
C VAL A 44 13.59 1.32 -0.69
N LEU A 45 14.85 0.91 -0.71
CA LEU A 45 15.85 1.46 -1.62
C LEU A 45 15.49 1.19 -3.09
N THR A 46 14.92 0.03 -3.38
CA THR A 46 14.42 -0.27 -4.72
C THR A 46 13.27 0.65 -5.09
N ASP A 47 12.32 0.88 -4.18
CA ASP A 47 11.24 1.84 -4.41
C ASP A 47 11.80 3.23 -4.73
N MET A 48 12.80 3.69 -3.97
CA MET A 48 13.44 4.98 -4.21
C MET A 48 14.13 5.05 -5.57
N ARG A 49 14.88 4.00 -5.92
CA ARG A 49 15.60 3.93 -7.19
C ARG A 49 14.65 4.01 -8.38
N LEU A 50 13.47 3.40 -8.26
CA LEU A 50 12.45 3.41 -9.31
C LEU A 50 11.56 4.65 -9.28
N GLY A 51 11.75 5.55 -8.30
CA GLY A 51 10.92 6.75 -8.16
C GLY A 51 9.52 6.46 -7.63
N ASN A 52 9.31 5.33 -6.96
CA ASN A 52 7.99 4.87 -6.51
C ASN A 52 7.76 5.07 -5.00
N GLY A 53 8.79 5.39 -4.22
CA GLY A 53 8.66 5.54 -2.77
C GLY A 53 8.27 6.96 -2.38
N TYR A 54 7.29 7.08 -1.47
CA TYR A 54 6.79 8.37 -1.00
C TYR A 54 6.68 8.36 0.52
N VAL A 55 6.95 9.51 1.13
CA VAL A 55 6.83 9.69 2.57
C VAL A 55 5.71 10.65 2.90
N VAL A 56 5.04 10.38 4.01
CA VAL A 56 4.10 11.31 4.63
C VAL A 56 4.86 12.04 5.73
N MET A 57 4.87 13.36 5.64
CA MET A 57 5.63 14.22 6.55
C MET A 57 4.70 15.01 7.47
N GLU A 58 5.08 15.07 8.73
CA GLU A 58 4.49 16.01 9.67
C GLU A 58 5.63 16.91 10.13
N GLY A 59 5.71 18.12 9.57
CA GLY A 59 6.91 18.94 9.70
C GLY A 59 8.11 18.25 9.08
N GLU A 60 9.15 18.05 9.86
CA GLU A 60 10.38 17.38 9.42
C GLU A 60 10.41 15.88 9.77
N ARG A 61 9.33 15.37 10.36
CA ARG A 61 9.24 13.98 10.80
C ARG A 61 8.53 13.12 9.76
N VAL A 62 9.14 12.01 9.40
CA VAL A 62 8.49 10.97 8.58
C VAL A 62 7.48 10.24 9.47
N VAL A 63 6.20 10.28 9.12
CA VAL A 63 5.14 9.62 9.90
C VAL A 63 4.43 8.52 9.12
N GLY A 64 4.68 8.41 7.82
CA GLY A 64 4.12 7.37 6.99
C GLY A 64 4.97 7.12 5.75
N TYR A 65 4.75 5.97 5.13
CA TYR A 65 5.43 5.57 3.90
C TYR A 65 4.48 4.73 3.04
N PHE A 66 4.63 4.86 1.74
CA PHE A 66 3.98 3.95 0.80
C PHE A 66 4.76 3.91 -0.50
N ALA A 67 4.62 2.80 -1.23
CA ALA A 67 5.10 2.69 -2.59
C ALA A 67 3.92 2.85 -3.54
N PHE A 68 4.08 3.67 -4.56
CA PHE A 68 3.07 3.97 -5.59
C PHE A 68 3.64 3.50 -6.91
N VAL A 69 3.20 2.32 -7.36
CA VAL A 69 3.86 1.55 -8.42
C VAL A 69 2.98 1.50 -9.67
N PRO A 70 3.50 1.96 -10.83
CA PRO A 70 2.71 1.90 -12.06
C PRO A 70 2.55 0.46 -12.56
N SER A 71 1.40 0.18 -13.18
CA SER A 71 1.14 -1.12 -13.83
C SER A 71 2.13 -1.35 -14.97
N PRO A 72 2.39 -2.62 -15.36
CA PRO A 72 1.76 -3.83 -14.84
C PRO A 72 2.40 -4.33 -13.54
N GLU A 73 1.59 -4.94 -12.69
CA GLU A 73 2.05 -5.66 -11.51
C GLU A 73 1.96 -7.16 -11.80
N PRO A 74 3.09 -7.88 -11.86
CA PRO A 74 3.06 -9.30 -12.24
C PRO A 74 2.14 -10.17 -11.40
N THR A 75 2.04 -9.92 -10.09
CA THR A 75 1.18 -10.71 -9.20
C THR A 75 -0.30 -10.44 -9.44
N TYR A 76 -0.65 -9.39 -10.18
CA TYR A 76 -2.03 -9.03 -10.49
C TYR A 76 -2.45 -9.51 -11.89
N ALA A 77 -1.55 -10.15 -12.65
CA ALA A 77 -1.85 -10.65 -13.98
C ALA A 77 -2.95 -11.71 -13.96
N LYS A 78 -2.99 -12.52 -12.89
CA LYS A 78 -4.04 -13.51 -12.68
C LYS A 78 -4.74 -13.23 -11.36
N ILE A 79 -6.06 -13.30 -11.39
CA ILE A 79 -6.90 -13.16 -10.19
C ILE A 79 -7.85 -14.36 -10.16
N TYR A 80 -8.10 -14.87 -8.94
CA TYR A 80 -8.89 -16.07 -8.71
C TYR A 80 -10.13 -15.71 -7.89
N GLN A 81 -11.20 -16.47 -8.08
CA GLN A 81 -12.46 -16.29 -7.36
C GLN A 81 -13.01 -14.86 -7.51
N GLY A 82 -12.82 -14.31 -8.69
CA GLY A 82 -13.25 -12.94 -8.99
C GLY A 82 -12.58 -12.46 -10.27
N GLN A 83 -12.68 -11.16 -10.50
CA GLN A 83 -12.10 -10.54 -11.70
C GLN A 83 -11.85 -9.06 -11.49
N TRP A 84 -10.84 -8.54 -12.19
CA TRP A 84 -10.63 -7.10 -12.28
C TRP A 84 -11.69 -6.49 -13.21
N PRO A 85 -12.17 -5.25 -12.93
CA PRO A 85 -13.14 -4.60 -13.80
C PRO A 85 -12.58 -4.34 -15.19
N GLU A 86 -13.43 -4.45 -16.20
CA GLU A 86 -13.06 -4.03 -17.56
C GLU A 86 -12.74 -2.55 -17.58
N GLY A 87 -11.74 -2.16 -18.38
CA GLY A 87 -11.36 -0.76 -18.50
C GLY A 87 -10.65 -0.18 -17.30
N SER A 88 -10.18 -1.03 -16.39
CA SER A 88 -9.46 -0.60 -15.19
C SER A 88 -7.95 -0.53 -15.39
N GLU A 89 -7.47 -0.58 -16.62
CA GLU A 89 -6.05 -0.43 -16.96
C GLU A 89 -5.85 0.82 -17.81
N PRO A 90 -4.69 1.51 -17.69
CA PRO A 90 -3.62 1.24 -16.71
C PRO A 90 -4.04 1.62 -15.29
N TYR A 91 -3.26 1.16 -14.32
CA TYR A 91 -3.52 1.40 -12.90
C TYR A 91 -2.21 1.64 -12.17
N HIS A 92 -2.31 2.12 -10.93
CA HIS A 92 -1.20 2.08 -9.96
C HIS A 92 -1.55 1.15 -8.83
N VAL A 93 -0.52 0.61 -8.19
CA VAL A 93 -0.67 -0.25 -7.01
C VAL A 93 -0.03 0.46 -5.83
N VAL A 94 -0.70 0.41 -4.68
CA VAL A 94 -0.13 0.89 -3.42
C VAL A 94 0.43 -0.31 -2.67
N HIS A 95 1.73 -0.31 -2.44
CA HIS A 95 2.45 -1.36 -1.70
C HIS A 95 3.12 -0.79 -0.47
N ARG A 96 3.41 -1.65 0.51
CA ARG A 96 4.22 -1.32 1.68
C ARG A 96 3.74 -0.07 2.41
N ILE A 97 2.43 0.07 2.54
CA ILE A 97 1.84 1.21 3.24
C ILE A 97 1.98 1.01 4.75
N GLY A 98 2.48 2.01 5.44
CA GLY A 98 2.62 1.99 6.88
C GLY A 98 2.61 3.39 7.47
N SER A 99 2.22 3.49 8.73
CA SER A 99 2.21 4.74 9.46
C SER A 99 2.33 4.48 10.95
N TYR A 100 2.71 5.52 11.72
CA TYR A 100 2.63 5.44 13.18
C TYR A 100 1.16 5.41 13.61
N PRO A 101 0.83 4.58 14.61
CA PRO A 101 -0.58 4.39 15.02
C PRO A 101 -1.20 5.64 15.65
N GLU A 102 -0.40 6.49 16.28
CA GLU A 102 -0.89 7.72 16.92
C GLU A 102 -1.21 8.82 15.91
N VAL A 103 -0.81 8.68 14.65
CA VAL A 103 -1.11 9.67 13.62
C VAL A 103 -2.32 9.19 12.83
N HIS A 104 -3.43 9.92 12.99
CA HIS A 104 -4.71 9.54 12.39
C HIS A 104 -4.91 10.16 11.01
N GLY A 105 -5.73 9.50 10.18
CA GLY A 105 -6.13 10.03 8.88
C GLY A 105 -5.11 9.81 7.77
N ILE A 106 -4.02 9.08 8.02
CA ILE A 106 -2.96 8.88 7.02
C ILE A 106 -3.46 8.05 5.84
N PHE A 107 -4.23 6.99 6.07
CA PHE A 107 -4.72 6.16 4.96
C PHE A 107 -5.54 6.99 3.97
N LYS A 108 -6.48 7.78 4.47
CA LYS A 108 -7.29 8.65 3.62
C LYS A 108 -6.43 9.68 2.89
N LEU A 109 -5.48 10.29 3.58
CA LEU A 109 -4.56 11.25 2.98
C LEU A 109 -3.77 10.63 1.82
N ILE A 110 -3.23 9.44 2.03
CA ILE A 110 -2.47 8.71 1.01
C ILE A 110 -3.38 8.40 -0.19
N MET A 111 -4.58 7.87 0.05
CA MET A 111 -5.49 7.51 -1.04
C MET A 111 -5.97 8.72 -1.81
N ASP A 112 -6.29 9.82 -1.14
CA ASP A 112 -6.67 11.07 -1.82
C ASP A 112 -5.53 11.53 -2.74
N TRP A 113 -4.29 11.44 -2.27
CA TRP A 113 -3.12 11.77 -3.09
C TRP A 113 -2.98 10.83 -4.29
N CYS A 114 -3.12 9.53 -4.08
CA CYS A 114 -3.00 8.53 -5.14
C CYS A 114 -4.06 8.76 -6.24
N PHE A 115 -5.30 8.98 -5.85
CA PHE A 115 -6.39 9.21 -6.80
C PHE A 115 -6.31 10.56 -7.51
N ALA A 116 -5.54 11.50 -6.98
CA ALA A 116 -5.22 12.73 -7.70
C ALA A 116 -4.24 12.48 -8.87
N HIS A 117 -3.54 11.35 -8.84
CA HIS A 117 -2.53 11.00 -9.85
C HIS A 117 -3.00 9.92 -10.83
N ASP A 118 -3.88 9.03 -10.40
CA ASP A 118 -4.40 7.94 -11.25
C ASP A 118 -5.82 7.60 -10.80
N PRO A 119 -6.81 7.58 -11.71
CA PRO A 119 -8.16 7.22 -11.33
C PRO A 119 -8.36 5.75 -11.02
N ASN A 120 -7.39 4.89 -11.37
CA ASN A 120 -7.47 3.45 -11.17
C ASN A 120 -6.38 3.01 -10.18
N ILE A 121 -6.79 2.58 -8.99
CA ILE A 121 -5.86 2.13 -7.95
C ILE A 121 -6.22 0.72 -7.51
N ARG A 122 -5.20 -0.12 -7.36
CA ARG A 122 -5.33 -1.49 -6.83
C ARG A 122 -4.49 -1.62 -5.57
N ILE A 123 -4.96 -2.46 -4.66
CA ILE A 123 -4.28 -2.74 -3.40
C ILE A 123 -4.62 -4.15 -2.96
N ASP A 124 -3.71 -4.79 -2.23
CA ASP A 124 -3.97 -6.10 -1.64
C ASP A 124 -3.57 -6.10 -0.17
N THR A 125 -4.11 -7.05 0.58
CA THR A 125 -3.76 -7.25 1.99
C THR A 125 -3.96 -8.70 2.40
N HIS A 126 -3.32 -9.10 3.50
CA HIS A 126 -3.47 -10.43 4.06
C HIS A 126 -4.84 -10.56 4.74
N ARG A 127 -5.43 -11.78 4.68
CA ARG A 127 -6.74 -12.02 5.31
C ARG A 127 -6.76 -11.78 6.81
N ASP A 128 -5.61 -11.86 7.47
CA ASP A 128 -5.50 -11.60 8.90
C ASP A 128 -5.37 -10.11 9.23
N ASN A 129 -5.19 -9.25 8.24
CA ASN A 129 -5.07 -7.82 8.44
C ASN A 129 -6.44 -7.14 8.44
N HIS A 130 -7.16 -7.29 9.54
CA HIS A 130 -8.53 -6.74 9.66
C HIS A 130 -8.55 -5.22 9.67
N ILE A 131 -7.51 -4.59 10.22
CA ILE A 131 -7.39 -3.13 10.25
C ILE A 131 -7.29 -2.59 8.83
N MET A 132 -6.42 -3.16 8.01
CA MET A 132 -6.26 -2.71 6.62
C MET A 132 -7.48 -3.01 5.78
N GLN A 133 -8.10 -4.18 5.94
CA GLN A 133 -9.35 -4.51 5.23
C GLN A 133 -10.44 -3.48 5.53
N HIS A 134 -10.57 -3.10 6.80
CA HIS A 134 -11.53 -2.08 7.20
C HIS A 134 -11.25 -0.73 6.54
N ASN A 135 -9.99 -0.30 6.54
CA ASN A 135 -9.60 0.98 5.94
C ASN A 135 -9.83 0.98 4.43
N ILE A 136 -9.49 -0.11 3.76
CA ILE A 136 -9.68 -0.25 2.31
C ILE A 136 -11.16 -0.14 1.95
N LEU A 137 -12.00 -0.91 2.63
CA LEU A 137 -13.45 -0.92 2.35
C LEU A 137 -14.11 0.41 2.72
N LYS A 138 -13.70 1.00 3.84
CA LYS A 138 -14.24 2.28 4.27
C LYS A 138 -13.93 3.41 3.28
N TYR A 139 -12.76 3.37 2.65
CA TYR A 139 -12.42 4.38 1.63
C TYR A 139 -13.29 4.26 0.39
N GLY A 140 -13.76 3.06 0.07
CA GLY A 140 -14.63 2.84 -1.08
C GLY A 140 -14.12 1.79 -2.07
N PHE A 141 -13.01 1.12 -1.76
CA PHE A 141 -12.52 0.03 -2.60
C PHE A 141 -13.49 -1.14 -2.58
N HIS A 142 -13.47 -1.90 -3.67
CA HIS A 142 -14.27 -3.12 -3.81
C HIS A 142 -13.37 -4.35 -3.81
N TYR A 143 -13.80 -5.39 -3.09
CA TYR A 143 -13.13 -6.68 -3.15
C TYR A 143 -13.29 -7.28 -4.55
N ARG A 144 -12.18 -7.73 -5.15
CA ARG A 144 -12.19 -8.28 -6.51
C ARG A 144 -11.89 -9.76 -6.60
N GLY A 145 -11.14 -10.30 -5.66
CA GLY A 145 -10.77 -11.71 -5.67
C GLY A 145 -9.45 -11.95 -4.94
N ILE A 146 -8.81 -13.06 -5.30
CA ILE A 146 -7.58 -13.51 -4.65
C ILE A 146 -6.42 -13.47 -5.64
N ILE A 147 -5.28 -12.94 -5.19
CA ILE A 147 -4.02 -13.01 -5.93
C ILE A 147 -3.02 -13.81 -5.10
N TYR A 148 -1.98 -14.30 -5.75
CA TYR A 148 -0.89 -15.03 -5.10
C TYR A 148 0.42 -14.33 -5.35
N LEU A 149 1.21 -14.15 -4.28
CA LEU A 149 2.56 -13.61 -4.38
C LEU A 149 3.48 -14.65 -5.02
N ALA A 150 4.69 -14.24 -5.41
CA ALA A 150 5.69 -15.14 -5.96
C ALA A 150 6.00 -16.31 -5.02
N SER A 151 5.89 -16.09 -3.71
CA SER A 151 6.06 -17.11 -2.67
C SER A 151 4.93 -18.15 -2.64
N GLY A 152 3.81 -17.89 -3.33
CA GLY A 152 2.60 -18.70 -3.25
C GLY A 152 1.63 -18.23 -2.17
N ASP A 153 1.99 -17.23 -1.39
CA ASP A 153 1.12 -16.70 -0.34
C ASP A 153 -0.07 -15.97 -0.93
N GLU A 154 -1.23 -16.19 -0.32
CA GLU A 154 -2.50 -15.59 -0.74
C GLU A 154 -2.62 -14.15 -0.27
N ARG A 155 -3.24 -13.32 -1.11
CA ARG A 155 -3.66 -11.96 -0.72
C ARG A 155 -5.07 -11.68 -1.21
N LEU A 156 -5.82 -10.90 -0.44
CA LEU A 156 -7.12 -10.38 -0.85
C LEU A 156 -6.89 -9.13 -1.70
N ALA A 157 -7.46 -9.10 -2.89
CA ALA A 157 -7.22 -8.05 -3.86
C ALA A 157 -8.44 -7.12 -3.99
N TYR A 158 -8.17 -5.82 -4.04
CA TYR A 158 -9.18 -4.77 -4.09
C TYR A 158 -8.82 -3.76 -5.17
N SER A 159 -9.83 -3.09 -5.70
CA SER A 159 -9.61 -1.95 -6.58
C SER A 159 -10.68 -0.90 -6.42
N LEU A 160 -10.35 0.31 -6.85
CA LEU A 160 -11.31 1.40 -6.97
C LEU A 160 -10.97 2.17 -8.24
N GLU A 161 -11.97 2.36 -9.08
CA GLU A 161 -11.87 3.11 -10.31
C GLU A 161 -12.77 4.34 -10.18
N ILE A 162 -12.14 5.52 -10.19
CA ILE A 162 -12.88 6.78 -10.09
C ILE A 162 -13.11 7.31 -11.50
N ASP A 163 -14.38 7.47 -11.86
CA ASP A 163 -14.73 8.05 -13.15
C ASP A 163 -14.70 9.57 -13.02
N GLU A 164 -13.67 10.20 -13.57
CA GLU A 164 -13.48 11.65 -13.50
C GLU A 164 -14.51 12.43 -14.31
N ARG A 165 -15.29 11.74 -15.14
CA ARG A 165 -16.31 12.40 -15.98
C ARG A 165 -17.66 12.52 -15.30
N ARG A 166 -17.76 12.05 -14.10
CA ARG A 166 -18.98 12.17 -13.29
C ARG A 166 -19.12 13.55 -12.66
#